data_29306b942e694f07e9d5879122453da6
#
_entry.id   29306b942e694f07e9d5879122453da6
#
_cell.length_a   1.000
_cell.length_b   1.000
_cell.length_c   1.000
_cell.angle_alpha   90.00
_cell.angle_beta   90.00
_cell.angle_gamma   90.00
#
_symmetry.space_group_name_H-M   'P 1'
#
loop_
_entity.id
_entity.type
_entity.pdbx_description
1 polymer ?
#
loop_
_entity_poly.entity_id
_entity_poly.type
_entity_poly.pdbx_seq_one_letter_code
_entity_poly.pdbx_strand_id
1 'polypeptide(L)'
;MTMRIDIATLFPEMCEAVLGESIIGRARRAGKLEIHCHNIRDYTQDKHRRVDDTPYGGGKGMLMQTEPIYNCYQAVCEMIAAKPHVIYMSPKGQPFSQQRAIELREYENIFILCGHYEGVDQRVLDEIVDEEISLGDYVLTGGELGALVVADAVGRLCPGVLSEEVCFTEESHYSGLLEYPQYTRPPVWHGMEVPAVLSSMAPDRIVYVSCDPATLARDVKRLE
;
A
#
# COMPACT_ATOMS: atom_id res chain seq x y z
N MET A 1 0.06 14.66 14.27
CA MET A 1 1.42 14.53 13.69
C MET A 1 1.29 14.08 12.26
N THR A 2 2.23 14.41 11.39
CA THR A 2 2.25 13.97 9.98
C THR A 2 2.86 12.57 9.94
N MET A 3 2.16 11.61 9.33
CA MET A 3 2.68 10.26 9.15
C MET A 3 3.88 10.28 8.22
N ARG A 4 4.91 9.49 8.56
CA ARG A 4 6.09 9.30 7.73
C ARG A 4 6.24 7.84 7.31
N ILE A 5 6.49 7.62 6.01
CA ILE A 5 6.75 6.30 5.42
C ILE A 5 8.12 6.36 4.72
N ASP A 6 9.03 5.49 5.14
CA ASP A 6 10.35 5.31 4.52
C ASP A 6 10.37 3.98 3.76
N ILE A 7 10.64 4.01 2.47
CA ILE A 7 10.67 2.83 1.59
C ILE A 7 12.12 2.53 1.22
N ALA A 8 12.66 1.43 1.73
CA ALA A 8 13.98 0.92 1.37
C ALA A 8 13.87 -0.01 0.15
N THR A 9 14.51 0.38 -0.95
CA THR A 9 14.38 -0.27 -2.26
C THR A 9 15.69 -0.20 -3.05
N LEU A 10 15.81 -1.00 -4.10
CA LEU A 10 16.87 -0.88 -5.11
C LEU A 10 16.49 0.07 -6.26
N PHE A 11 15.21 0.50 -6.34
CA PHE A 11 14.64 1.25 -7.45
C PHE A 11 13.80 2.46 -6.96
N PRO A 12 14.41 3.42 -6.25
CA PRO A 12 13.69 4.56 -5.69
C PRO A 12 12.95 5.38 -6.76
N GLU A 13 13.49 5.51 -7.97
CA GLU A 13 12.87 6.26 -9.07
C GLU A 13 11.55 5.64 -9.51
N MET A 14 11.42 4.31 -9.44
CA MET A 14 10.17 3.61 -9.73
C MET A 14 9.09 3.97 -8.70
N CYS A 15 9.45 4.03 -7.44
CA CYS A 15 8.54 4.41 -6.36
C CYS A 15 8.16 5.90 -6.45
N GLU A 16 9.13 6.78 -6.65
CA GLU A 16 8.92 8.23 -6.75
C GLU A 16 8.03 8.60 -7.94
N ALA A 17 8.12 7.90 -9.08
CA ALA A 17 7.28 8.13 -10.23
C ALA A 17 5.78 7.96 -9.93
N VAL A 18 5.44 7.04 -9.03
CA VAL A 18 4.05 6.78 -8.58
C VAL A 18 3.66 7.73 -7.44
N LEU A 19 4.50 7.81 -6.41
CA LEU A 19 4.23 8.57 -5.18
C LEU A 19 4.26 10.09 -5.37
N GLY A 20 4.84 10.57 -6.48
CA GLY A 20 4.85 11.99 -6.86
C GLY A 20 3.54 12.47 -7.48
N GLU A 21 2.66 11.57 -7.89
CA GLU A 21 1.48 11.89 -8.68
C GLU A 21 0.17 11.77 -7.88
N SER A 22 -0.94 12.23 -8.51
CA SER A 22 -2.31 12.10 -8.01
C SER A 22 -2.50 12.62 -6.57
N ILE A 23 -3.28 11.89 -5.77
CA ILE A 23 -3.67 12.26 -4.40
C ILE A 23 -2.46 12.20 -3.46
N ILE A 24 -1.68 11.12 -3.51
CA ILE A 24 -0.48 10.96 -2.68
C ILE A 24 0.55 12.04 -2.96
N GLY A 25 0.83 12.35 -4.24
CA GLY A 25 1.75 13.40 -4.60
C GLY A 25 1.28 14.80 -4.14
N ARG A 26 -0.02 15.07 -4.19
CA ARG A 26 -0.59 16.32 -3.64
C ARG A 26 -0.45 16.38 -2.12
N ALA A 27 -0.72 15.28 -1.42
CA ALA A 27 -0.59 15.21 0.03
C ALA A 27 0.86 15.42 0.50
N ARG A 28 1.83 14.83 -0.18
CA ARG A 28 3.26 15.05 0.06
C ARG A 28 3.63 16.52 -0.12
N ARG A 29 3.26 17.13 -1.24
CA ARG A 29 3.52 18.58 -1.52
C ARG A 29 2.84 19.51 -0.51
N ALA A 30 1.70 19.11 0.04
CA ALA A 30 0.97 19.86 1.05
C ALA A 30 1.46 19.60 2.51
N GLY A 31 2.47 18.74 2.70
CA GLY A 31 3.00 18.39 4.01
C GLY A 31 2.01 17.62 4.90
N LYS A 32 1.04 16.90 4.28
CA LYS A 32 0.07 16.06 4.99
C LYS A 32 0.56 14.63 5.17
N LEU A 33 1.53 14.22 4.35
CA LEU A 33 2.14 12.90 4.36
C LEU A 33 3.60 13.06 3.94
N GLU A 34 4.50 12.41 4.66
CA GLU A 34 5.90 12.34 4.30
C GLU A 34 6.22 10.94 3.78
N ILE A 35 6.77 10.83 2.56
CA ILE A 35 7.24 9.57 2.02
C ILE A 35 8.63 9.78 1.44
N HIS A 36 9.58 8.93 1.84
CA HIS A 36 10.97 8.97 1.41
C HIS A 36 11.37 7.61 0.84
N CYS A 37 11.99 7.59 -0.34
CA CYS A 37 12.51 6.38 -0.96
C CYS A 37 14.03 6.36 -0.80
N HIS A 38 14.54 5.31 -0.15
CA HIS A 38 15.96 5.11 0.13
C HIS A 38 16.54 4.05 -0.81
N ASN A 39 17.58 4.41 -1.54
CA ASN A 39 18.32 3.42 -2.31
C ASN A 39 19.24 2.63 -1.38
N ILE A 40 18.95 1.35 -1.17
CA ILE A 40 19.75 0.47 -0.30
C ILE A 40 21.23 0.44 -0.73
N ARG A 41 21.52 0.67 -2.03
CA ARG A 41 22.88 0.74 -2.56
C ARG A 41 23.69 1.92 -2.03
N ASP A 42 23.06 2.93 -1.46
CA ASP A 42 23.76 4.08 -0.87
C ASP A 42 24.31 3.78 0.53
N TYR A 43 23.87 2.66 1.12
CA TYR A 43 24.21 2.25 2.47
C TYR A 43 25.22 1.08 2.54
N THR A 44 25.72 0.59 1.39
CA THR A 44 26.79 -0.40 1.35
C THR A 44 28.17 0.27 1.40
N GLN A 45 29.12 -0.40 2.05
CA GLN A 45 30.52 -0.01 2.05
C GLN A 45 31.32 -0.59 0.87
N ASP A 46 30.69 -1.44 0.05
CA ASP A 46 31.33 -2.01 -1.14
C ASP A 46 31.57 -0.93 -2.20
N LYS A 47 32.80 -0.85 -2.70
CA LYS A 47 33.22 0.14 -3.72
C LYS A 47 32.45 0.05 -5.04
N HIS A 48 31.82 -1.10 -5.32
CA HIS A 48 30.97 -1.33 -6.49
C HIS A 48 29.49 -1.24 -6.17
N ARG A 49 29.14 -0.82 -4.94
CA ARG A 49 27.76 -0.67 -4.44
C ARG A 49 26.96 -1.98 -4.54
N ARG A 50 27.61 -3.13 -4.34
CA ARG A 50 26.94 -4.42 -4.27
C ARG A 50 26.13 -4.54 -3.00
N VAL A 51 24.97 -5.15 -3.11
CA VAL A 51 23.99 -5.35 -2.02
C VAL A 51 23.50 -6.78 -1.97
N ASP A 52 24.05 -7.66 -2.78
CA ASP A 52 23.64 -9.05 -2.95
C ASP A 52 24.86 -9.98 -2.99
N ASP A 53 24.66 -11.25 -2.60
CA ASP A 53 25.67 -12.30 -2.62
C ASP A 53 25.01 -13.66 -2.81
N THR A 54 25.82 -14.68 -3.09
CA THR A 54 25.39 -16.07 -3.27
C THR A 54 24.87 -16.68 -1.97
N PRO A 55 23.77 -17.46 -2.02
CA PRO A 55 23.22 -18.07 -0.83
C PRO A 55 24.13 -19.18 -0.25
N TYR A 56 24.21 -19.27 1.08
CA TYR A 56 24.81 -20.42 1.74
C TYR A 56 24.02 -21.71 1.41
N GLY A 57 24.73 -22.82 1.29
CA GLY A 57 24.14 -24.13 0.94
C GLY A 57 23.95 -24.34 -0.56
N GLY A 58 24.33 -23.36 -1.37
CA GLY A 58 24.20 -23.41 -2.84
C GLY A 58 22.76 -23.06 -3.27
N GLY A 59 22.56 -22.95 -4.57
CA GLY A 59 21.29 -22.56 -5.17
C GLY A 59 21.53 -21.66 -6.38
N LYS A 60 20.45 -21.34 -7.11
CA LYS A 60 20.49 -20.34 -8.19
C LYS A 60 20.06 -18.98 -7.61
N GLY A 61 20.60 -17.93 -8.21
CA GLY A 61 20.25 -16.56 -7.86
C GLY A 61 21.10 -15.98 -6.73
N MET A 62 20.69 -14.83 -6.24
CA MET A 62 21.39 -14.02 -5.26
C MET A 62 20.45 -13.67 -4.10
N LEU A 63 20.98 -13.39 -2.92
CA LEU A 63 20.24 -12.87 -1.77
C LEU A 63 20.73 -11.46 -1.45
N MET A 64 19.83 -10.61 -1.03
CA MET A 64 20.19 -9.29 -0.49
C MET A 64 20.93 -9.46 0.84
N GLN A 65 22.05 -8.75 0.96
CA GLN A 65 22.93 -8.80 2.11
C GLN A 65 22.32 -8.07 3.32
N THR A 66 22.71 -8.51 4.52
CA THR A 66 22.26 -7.93 5.79
C THR A 66 22.69 -6.47 5.96
N GLU A 67 24.01 -6.20 5.76
CA GLU A 67 24.64 -4.94 6.16
C GLU A 67 24.07 -3.71 5.44
N PRO A 68 23.87 -3.68 4.11
CA PRO A 68 23.28 -2.51 3.44
C PRO A 68 21.85 -2.20 3.91
N ILE A 69 21.05 -3.25 4.15
CA ILE A 69 19.69 -3.11 4.65
C ILE A 69 19.68 -2.56 6.07
N TYR A 70 20.50 -3.16 6.94
CA TYR A 70 20.60 -2.73 8.33
C TYR A 70 21.09 -1.29 8.44
N ASN A 71 22.11 -0.90 7.68
CA ASN A 71 22.62 0.47 7.65
C ASN A 71 21.55 1.46 7.16
N CYS A 72 20.77 1.10 6.15
CA CYS A 72 19.65 1.92 5.68
C CYS A 72 18.60 2.11 6.80
N TYR A 73 18.21 1.03 7.46
CA TYR A 73 17.30 1.07 8.61
C TYR A 73 17.83 1.94 9.75
N GLN A 74 19.10 1.77 10.14
CA GLN A 74 19.74 2.57 11.19
C GLN A 74 19.76 4.07 10.85
N ALA A 75 20.11 4.40 9.61
CA ALA A 75 20.08 5.79 9.14
C ALA A 75 18.69 6.41 9.25
N VAL A 76 17.63 5.65 8.94
CA VAL A 76 16.24 6.12 9.12
C VAL A 76 15.92 6.29 10.60
N CYS A 77 16.29 5.34 11.46
CA CYS A 77 16.11 5.48 12.91
C CYS A 77 16.77 6.74 13.47
N GLU A 78 17.99 7.06 13.01
CA GLU A 78 18.71 8.29 13.39
C GLU A 78 17.98 9.55 12.89
N MET A 79 17.47 9.55 11.63
CA MET A 79 16.75 10.69 11.06
C MET A 79 15.47 11.02 11.83
N ILE A 80 14.73 10.00 12.28
CA ILE A 80 13.46 10.18 12.99
C ILE A 80 13.64 10.20 14.51
N ALA A 81 14.83 9.92 15.02
CA ALA A 81 15.15 9.75 16.45
C ALA A 81 14.23 8.75 17.18
N ALA A 82 13.76 7.70 16.48
CA ALA A 82 12.84 6.68 16.96
C ALA A 82 13.03 5.35 16.20
N LYS A 83 12.39 4.28 16.67
CA LYS A 83 12.25 3.02 15.92
C LYS A 83 10.95 3.08 15.11
N PRO A 84 10.98 2.99 13.76
CA PRO A 84 9.77 2.88 12.94
C PRO A 84 9.14 1.48 13.09
N HIS A 85 7.87 1.34 12.75
CA HIS A 85 7.25 0.03 12.53
C HIS A 85 7.75 -0.52 11.19
N VAL A 86 8.38 -1.70 11.20
CA VAL A 86 9.10 -2.27 10.05
C VAL A 86 8.26 -3.34 9.37
N ILE A 87 7.94 -3.12 8.10
CA ILE A 87 7.19 -4.04 7.24
C ILE A 87 8.12 -4.60 6.17
N TYR A 88 8.14 -5.91 6.00
CA TYR A 88 8.77 -6.58 4.86
C TYR A 88 7.72 -7.04 3.85
N MET A 89 7.84 -6.61 2.59
CA MET A 89 6.96 -7.08 1.52
C MET A 89 7.37 -8.47 1.07
N SER A 90 6.54 -9.46 1.39
CA SER A 90 6.88 -10.88 1.23
C SER A 90 5.66 -11.70 0.78
N PRO A 91 5.80 -12.65 -0.16
CA PRO A 91 4.72 -13.57 -0.51
C PRO A 91 4.30 -14.52 0.62
N LYS A 92 5.13 -14.63 1.68
CA LYS A 92 4.86 -15.47 2.87
C LYS A 92 4.08 -14.71 3.95
N GLY A 93 3.98 -13.37 3.81
CA GLY A 93 3.36 -12.49 4.79
C GLY A 93 1.85 -12.67 4.92
N GLN A 94 1.28 -12.03 5.92
CA GLN A 94 -0.17 -11.96 6.08
C GLN A 94 -0.79 -11.15 4.93
N PRO A 95 -1.95 -11.57 4.40
CA PRO A 95 -2.64 -10.83 3.35
C PRO A 95 -2.99 -9.41 3.79
N PHE A 96 -2.61 -8.42 3.00
CA PHE A 96 -2.96 -7.02 3.24
C PHE A 96 -4.47 -6.80 3.09
N SER A 97 -5.07 -6.08 4.00
CA SER A 97 -6.50 -5.77 4.03
C SER A 97 -6.75 -4.31 4.39
N GLN A 98 -7.97 -3.83 4.14
CA GLN A 98 -8.40 -2.48 4.57
C GLN A 98 -8.28 -2.32 6.08
N GLN A 99 -8.63 -3.36 6.85
CA GLN A 99 -8.48 -3.34 8.31
C GLN A 99 -7.02 -3.14 8.73
N ARG A 100 -6.07 -3.83 8.05
CA ARG A 100 -4.65 -3.64 8.34
C ARG A 100 -4.15 -2.24 7.96
N ALA A 101 -4.67 -1.66 6.86
CA ALA A 101 -4.35 -0.28 6.50
C ALA A 101 -4.82 0.72 7.58
N ILE A 102 -6.00 0.51 8.15
CA ILE A 102 -6.53 1.31 9.26
C ILE A 102 -5.64 1.21 10.50
N GLU A 103 -5.17 0.02 10.85
CA GLU A 103 -4.26 -0.19 11.99
C GLU A 103 -2.89 0.44 11.74
N LEU A 104 -2.34 0.29 10.54
CA LEU A 104 -1.06 0.88 10.16
C LEU A 104 -1.08 2.42 10.18
N ARG A 105 -2.22 3.05 9.92
CA ARG A 105 -2.39 4.50 10.02
C ARG A 105 -2.06 5.05 11.41
N GLU A 106 -2.18 4.24 12.45
CA GLU A 106 -1.94 4.67 13.83
C GLU A 106 -0.44 4.80 14.19
N TYR A 107 0.46 4.29 13.33
CA TYR A 107 1.90 4.49 13.51
C TYR A 107 2.34 5.86 12.98
N GLU A 108 3.21 6.53 13.71
CA GLU A 108 3.83 7.79 13.25
C GLU A 108 4.84 7.57 12.15
N ASN A 109 5.61 6.48 12.25
CA ASN A 109 6.70 6.15 11.33
C ASN A 109 6.62 4.68 10.90
N ILE A 110 6.59 4.45 9.60
CA ILE A 110 6.62 3.12 8.98
C ILE A 110 7.85 3.03 8.10
N PHE A 111 8.57 1.90 8.20
CA PHE A 111 9.67 1.55 7.31
C PHE A 111 9.26 0.32 6.50
N ILE A 112 9.24 0.42 5.17
CA ILE A 112 8.87 -0.67 4.28
C ILE A 112 10.11 -1.17 3.55
N LEU A 113 10.49 -2.42 3.81
CA LEU A 113 11.59 -3.09 3.12
C LEU A 113 11.08 -3.81 1.86
N CYS A 114 11.62 -3.43 0.72
CA CYS A 114 11.37 -4.09 -0.56
C CYS A 114 12.47 -5.13 -0.82
N GLY A 115 12.11 -6.40 -0.79
CA GLY A 115 12.99 -7.48 -1.21
C GLY A 115 13.14 -7.55 -2.73
N HIS A 116 14.27 -8.10 -3.17
CA HIS A 116 14.57 -8.37 -4.58
C HIS A 116 15.37 -9.67 -4.73
N TYR A 117 15.67 -10.09 -5.96
CA TYR A 117 16.37 -11.35 -6.27
C TYR A 117 15.60 -12.58 -5.74
N GLU A 118 16.31 -13.52 -5.06
CA GLU A 118 15.70 -14.69 -4.41
C GLU A 118 15.20 -14.38 -2.98
N GLY A 119 15.39 -13.15 -2.51
CA GLY A 119 14.97 -12.69 -1.22
C GLY A 119 16.05 -11.95 -0.44
N VAL A 120 15.84 -11.87 0.85
CA VAL A 120 16.67 -11.14 1.83
C VAL A 120 17.27 -12.14 2.81
N ASP A 121 18.48 -11.91 3.27
CA ASP A 121 19.11 -12.71 4.31
C ASP A 121 18.24 -12.71 5.59
N GLN A 122 17.88 -13.90 6.06
CA GLN A 122 16.94 -14.08 7.16
C GLN A 122 17.38 -13.36 8.45
N ARG A 123 18.68 -13.26 8.71
CA ARG A 123 19.22 -12.65 9.92
C ARG A 123 18.81 -11.19 10.10
N VAL A 124 18.80 -10.39 9.02
CA VAL A 124 18.35 -9.00 9.11
C VAL A 124 16.84 -8.91 9.23
N LEU A 125 16.09 -9.84 8.61
CA LEU A 125 14.63 -9.90 8.79
C LEU A 125 14.30 -10.20 10.26
N ASP A 126 14.93 -11.21 10.85
CA ASP A 126 14.72 -11.58 12.26
C ASP A 126 15.07 -10.45 13.25
N GLU A 127 16.02 -9.57 12.89
CA GLU A 127 16.48 -8.49 13.74
C GLU A 127 15.60 -7.24 13.68
N ILE A 128 15.12 -6.85 12.48
CA ILE A 128 14.48 -5.54 12.32
C ILE A 128 13.01 -5.60 11.96
N VAL A 129 12.50 -6.69 11.36
CA VAL A 129 11.13 -6.75 10.81
C VAL A 129 10.10 -7.03 11.92
N ASP A 130 9.09 -6.18 12.02
CA ASP A 130 7.97 -6.38 12.94
C ASP A 130 6.86 -7.24 12.30
N GLU A 131 6.66 -7.14 10.98
CA GLU A 131 5.69 -7.97 10.25
C GLU A 131 6.05 -8.17 8.77
N GLU A 132 5.57 -9.29 8.21
CA GLU A 132 5.59 -9.54 6.77
C GLU A 132 4.19 -9.37 6.18
N ILE A 133 4.08 -8.61 5.08
CA ILE A 133 2.81 -8.36 4.39
C ILE A 133 2.87 -8.92 2.96
N SER A 134 1.81 -9.66 2.58
CA SER A 134 1.56 -10.16 1.22
C SER A 134 0.41 -9.42 0.55
N LEU A 135 0.48 -9.22 -0.76
CA LEU A 135 -0.64 -8.70 -1.55
C LEU A 135 -1.61 -9.80 -2.04
N GLY A 136 -1.24 -11.07 -1.91
CA GLY A 136 -2.04 -12.20 -2.38
C GLY A 136 -1.19 -13.39 -2.82
N ASP A 137 -1.84 -14.43 -3.32
CA ASP A 137 -1.24 -15.71 -3.68
C ASP A 137 -0.53 -15.66 -5.06
N TYR A 138 0.42 -14.75 -5.21
CA TYR A 138 1.26 -14.63 -6.39
C TYR A 138 2.62 -14.00 -6.04
N VAL A 139 3.59 -14.18 -6.92
CA VAL A 139 4.95 -13.66 -6.74
C VAL A 139 5.19 -12.50 -7.70
N LEU A 140 5.75 -11.42 -7.17
CA LEU A 140 6.22 -10.26 -7.93
C LEU A 140 7.75 -10.31 -8.09
N THR A 141 8.29 -9.51 -9.01
CA THR A 141 9.74 -9.41 -9.24
C THR A 141 10.50 -8.71 -8.13
N GLY A 142 9.80 -7.96 -7.28
CA GLY A 142 10.34 -7.22 -6.13
C GLY A 142 9.23 -6.69 -5.24
N GLY A 143 9.60 -6.11 -4.11
CA GLY A 143 8.66 -5.58 -3.11
C GLY A 143 8.07 -4.21 -3.43
N GLU A 144 8.57 -3.51 -4.45
CA GLU A 144 8.23 -2.11 -4.75
C GLU A 144 6.74 -1.90 -4.99
N LEU A 145 6.11 -2.73 -5.84
CA LEU A 145 4.67 -2.62 -6.10
C LEU A 145 3.85 -2.87 -4.83
N GLY A 146 4.28 -3.80 -3.99
CA GLY A 146 3.65 -4.04 -2.70
C GLY A 146 3.77 -2.85 -1.76
N ALA A 147 4.94 -2.27 -1.66
CA ALA A 147 5.20 -1.06 -0.87
C ALA A 147 4.34 0.12 -1.34
N LEU A 148 4.18 0.30 -2.65
CA LEU A 148 3.34 1.34 -3.23
C LEU A 148 1.85 1.14 -2.88
N VAL A 149 1.35 -0.09 -2.94
CA VAL A 149 -0.04 -0.41 -2.53
C VAL A 149 -0.26 -0.12 -1.05
N VAL A 150 0.66 -0.53 -0.19
CA VAL A 150 0.58 -0.24 1.25
C VAL A 150 0.64 1.26 1.52
N ALA A 151 1.60 1.98 0.90
CA ALA A 151 1.78 3.42 1.07
C ALA A 151 0.56 4.22 0.59
N ASP A 152 -0.07 3.83 -0.52
CA ASP A 152 -1.30 4.47 -1.02
C ASP A 152 -2.48 4.20 -0.09
N ALA A 153 -2.74 2.91 0.24
CA ALA A 153 -3.87 2.51 1.06
C ALA A 153 -3.82 3.09 2.49
N VAL A 154 -2.63 3.19 3.09
CA VAL A 154 -2.44 3.81 4.40
C VAL A 154 -2.44 5.33 4.30
N GLY A 155 -1.72 5.87 3.32
CA GLY A 155 -1.55 7.31 3.13
C GLY A 155 -2.88 8.04 2.89
N ARG A 156 -3.79 7.45 2.09
CA ARG A 156 -5.12 8.04 1.84
C ARG A 156 -6.01 8.14 3.07
N LEU A 157 -5.74 7.34 4.11
CA LEU A 157 -6.47 7.38 5.38
C LEU A 157 -5.94 8.46 6.33
N CYS A 158 -4.80 9.08 6.03
CA CYS A 158 -4.21 10.12 6.87
C CYS A 158 -5.03 11.41 6.82
N PRO A 159 -5.12 12.15 7.95
CA PRO A 159 -5.91 13.38 8.02
C PRO A 159 -5.49 14.43 6.98
N GLY A 160 -6.45 14.93 6.22
CA GLY A 160 -6.25 15.99 5.23
C GLY A 160 -5.60 15.54 3.92
N VAL A 161 -5.43 14.24 3.68
CA VAL A 161 -5.03 13.66 2.38
C VAL A 161 -6.23 13.63 1.44
N LEU A 162 -7.36 13.10 1.87
CA LEU A 162 -8.65 13.25 1.19
C LEU A 162 -9.38 14.48 1.72
N SER A 163 -10.31 15.02 0.92
CA SER A 163 -11.02 16.27 1.24
C SER A 163 -11.88 16.16 2.50
N GLU A 164 -12.47 14.99 2.74
CA GLU A 164 -13.34 14.71 3.87
C GLU A 164 -13.15 13.26 4.32
N GLU A 165 -13.32 12.99 5.63
CA GLU A 165 -13.23 11.63 6.16
C GLU A 165 -14.33 10.70 5.59
N VAL A 166 -15.48 11.26 5.26
CA VAL A 166 -16.58 10.52 4.63
C VAL A 166 -16.16 9.89 3.30
N CYS A 167 -15.14 10.46 2.63
CA CYS A 167 -14.62 9.92 1.36
C CYS A 167 -14.03 8.51 1.47
N PHE A 168 -13.68 8.02 2.67
CA PHE A 168 -13.19 6.66 2.85
C PHE A 168 -14.02 5.83 3.82
N THR A 169 -14.78 6.46 4.75
CA THR A 169 -15.59 5.72 5.73
C THR A 169 -16.81 5.05 5.11
N GLU A 170 -17.30 5.56 3.98
CA GLU A 170 -18.44 5.02 3.24
C GLU A 170 -18.04 4.17 2.03
N GLU A 171 -16.75 4.05 1.74
CA GLU A 171 -16.24 3.22 0.64
C GLU A 171 -16.28 1.71 0.94
N SER A 172 -16.18 0.94 -0.12
CA SER A 172 -16.07 -0.53 -0.06
C SER A 172 -14.98 -0.98 0.92
N HIS A 173 -15.28 -2.04 1.67
CA HIS A 173 -14.41 -2.69 2.65
C HIS A 173 -14.15 -1.92 3.95
N TYR A 174 -14.34 -0.59 4.03
CA TYR A 174 -14.13 0.14 5.27
C TYR A 174 -15.17 -0.25 6.34
N SER A 175 -16.45 -0.31 5.94
CA SER A 175 -17.56 -0.77 6.77
C SER A 175 -17.87 -2.27 6.64
N GLY A 176 -17.07 -3.02 5.85
CA GLY A 176 -17.33 -4.42 5.52
C GLY A 176 -18.37 -4.62 4.40
N LEU A 177 -18.87 -3.55 3.80
CA LEU A 177 -19.81 -3.58 2.68
C LEU A 177 -19.11 -3.15 1.39
N LEU A 178 -19.70 -3.52 0.26
CA LEU A 178 -19.32 -3.01 -1.07
C LEU A 178 -20.25 -1.87 -1.45
N GLU A 179 -19.72 -0.88 -2.17
CA GLU A 179 -20.52 0.20 -2.75
C GLU A 179 -21.47 -0.33 -3.82
N TYR A 180 -22.55 0.41 -4.02
CA TYR A 180 -23.52 0.16 -5.09
C TYR A 180 -22.97 0.63 -6.44
N PRO A 181 -23.52 0.14 -7.58
CA PRO A 181 -23.18 0.62 -8.91
C PRO A 181 -23.46 2.12 -9.05
N GLN A 182 -22.46 2.86 -9.49
CA GLN A 182 -22.55 4.31 -9.66
C GLN A 182 -22.75 4.68 -11.13
N TYR A 183 -23.53 5.74 -11.38
CA TYR A 183 -23.89 6.20 -12.72
C TYR A 183 -23.55 7.67 -12.87
N THR A 184 -23.15 8.08 -14.09
CA THR A 184 -22.86 9.47 -14.44
C THR A 184 -23.65 9.88 -15.69
N ARG A 185 -23.53 11.12 -16.11
CA ARG A 185 -24.15 11.64 -17.35
C ARG A 185 -23.41 11.14 -18.59
N PRO A 186 -24.12 10.94 -19.72
CA PRO A 186 -25.54 11.22 -19.99
C PRO A 186 -26.47 10.16 -19.39
N PRO A 187 -27.79 10.45 -19.23
CA PRO A 187 -28.76 9.52 -18.65
C PRO A 187 -29.01 8.26 -19.51
N VAL A 188 -28.70 8.32 -20.79
CA VAL A 188 -28.75 7.18 -21.72
C VAL A 188 -27.41 7.08 -22.43
N TRP A 189 -26.77 5.91 -22.38
CA TRP A 189 -25.53 5.62 -23.09
C TRP A 189 -25.65 4.30 -23.86
N HIS A 190 -25.49 4.35 -25.18
CA HIS A 190 -25.68 3.19 -26.09
C HIS A 190 -26.98 2.43 -25.88
N GLY A 191 -28.09 3.14 -25.60
CA GLY A 191 -29.40 2.55 -25.33
C GLY A 191 -29.59 1.99 -23.92
N MET A 192 -28.58 2.07 -23.07
CA MET A 192 -28.66 1.73 -21.65
C MET A 192 -29.00 2.97 -20.83
N GLU A 193 -30.07 2.90 -20.05
CA GLU A 193 -30.53 4.00 -19.20
C GLU A 193 -30.01 3.87 -17.78
N VAL A 194 -29.82 5.01 -17.10
CA VAL A 194 -29.65 5.04 -15.65
C VAL A 194 -30.93 4.53 -15.01
N PRO A 195 -30.88 3.61 -14.01
CA PRO A 195 -32.08 3.12 -13.34
C PRO A 195 -33.03 4.23 -12.91
N ALA A 196 -34.32 4.06 -13.22
CA ALA A 196 -35.33 5.11 -13.01
C ALA A 196 -35.41 5.59 -11.54
N VAL A 197 -35.14 4.71 -10.57
CA VAL A 197 -35.11 5.05 -9.15
C VAL A 197 -34.05 6.11 -8.85
N LEU A 198 -32.89 6.06 -9.50
CA LEU A 198 -31.81 7.03 -9.32
C LEU A 198 -32.11 8.34 -10.04
N SER A 199 -32.80 8.27 -11.19
CA SER A 199 -33.18 9.44 -11.99
C SER A 199 -34.32 10.23 -11.38
N SER A 200 -35.26 9.57 -10.67
CA SER A 200 -36.49 10.18 -10.17
C SER A 200 -36.41 10.70 -8.74
N MET A 201 -35.56 10.11 -7.90
CA MET A 201 -35.53 10.41 -6.46
C MET A 201 -34.40 11.33 -6.05
N ALA A 202 -33.35 11.50 -6.88
CA ALA A 202 -32.11 12.18 -6.48
C ALA A 202 -31.74 11.90 -5.00
N PRO A 203 -31.72 10.64 -4.56
CA PRO A 203 -31.52 10.31 -3.16
C PRO A 203 -30.12 10.71 -2.74
N ASP A 204 -29.99 11.30 -1.54
CA ASP A 204 -28.69 11.58 -0.97
C ASP A 204 -27.88 10.31 -0.70
N ARG A 205 -28.61 9.19 -0.50
CA ARG A 205 -28.02 7.85 -0.31
C ARG A 205 -28.99 6.75 -0.74
N ILE A 206 -28.42 5.68 -1.32
CA ILE A 206 -29.11 4.40 -1.50
C ILE A 206 -28.34 3.36 -0.68
N VAL A 207 -28.98 2.84 0.36
CA VAL A 207 -28.45 1.74 1.18
C VAL A 207 -29.12 0.46 0.73
N TYR A 208 -28.35 -0.44 0.12
CA TYR A 208 -28.80 -1.78 -0.21
C TYR A 208 -28.19 -2.78 0.79
N VAL A 209 -29.05 -3.45 1.57
CA VAL A 209 -28.62 -4.46 2.53
C VAL A 209 -28.93 -5.84 1.95
N SER A 210 -27.92 -6.62 1.66
CA SER A 210 -28.04 -8.03 1.30
C SER A 210 -27.23 -8.90 2.24
N CYS A 211 -27.86 -9.92 2.82
CA CYS A 211 -27.22 -10.89 3.69
C CYS A 211 -26.43 -11.98 2.92
N ASP A 212 -26.51 -11.98 1.58
CA ASP A 212 -25.89 -12.99 0.73
C ASP A 212 -25.45 -12.36 -0.61
N PRO A 213 -24.16 -12.54 -1.02
CA PRO A 213 -23.64 -12.01 -2.28
C PRO A 213 -24.37 -12.50 -3.53
N ALA A 214 -24.88 -13.75 -3.52
CA ALA A 214 -25.67 -14.32 -4.63
C ALA A 214 -27.06 -13.64 -4.72
N THR A 215 -27.64 -13.27 -3.60
CA THR A 215 -28.88 -12.51 -3.52
C THR A 215 -28.68 -11.09 -3.99
N LEU A 216 -27.56 -10.45 -3.61
CA LEU A 216 -27.18 -9.12 -4.09
C LEU A 216 -27.13 -9.05 -5.61
N ALA A 217 -26.43 -9.98 -6.28
CA ALA A 217 -26.33 -10.02 -7.73
C ALA A 217 -27.68 -10.24 -8.43
N ARG A 218 -28.61 -10.98 -7.81
CA ARG A 218 -29.97 -11.23 -8.33
C ARG A 218 -30.87 -10.01 -8.13
N ASP A 219 -30.76 -9.34 -6.99
CA ASP A 219 -31.65 -8.24 -6.64
C ASP A 219 -31.23 -6.93 -7.32
N VAL A 220 -29.95 -6.73 -7.58
CA VAL A 220 -29.45 -5.65 -8.47
C VAL A 220 -30.04 -5.80 -9.86
N LYS A 221 -30.12 -7.03 -10.41
CA LYS A 221 -30.81 -7.28 -11.70
C LYS A 221 -32.31 -6.98 -11.71
N ARG A 222 -32.96 -6.92 -10.54
CA ARG A 222 -34.40 -6.58 -10.45
C ARG A 222 -34.63 -5.07 -10.25
N LEU A 223 -33.59 -4.31 -9.96
CA LEU A 223 -33.62 -2.84 -9.90
C LEU A 223 -33.30 -2.22 -11.27
N GLU A 224 -32.82 -3.04 -12.24
CA GLU A 224 -32.74 -2.71 -13.66
C GLU A 224 -34.13 -2.88 -14.34
#